data_267f2f0e38990546dd0443cb22457fa2
#
_entry.id   267f2f0e38990546dd0443cb22457fa2
#
_cell.length_a   1.000
_cell.length_b   1.000
_cell.length_c   1.000
_cell.angle_alpha   90.00
_cell.angle_beta   90.00
_cell.angle_gamma   90.00
#
_symmetry.space_group_name_H-M   'P 1'
#
loop_
_entity.id
_entity.type
_entity.pdbx_description
1 polymer ?
#
loop_
_entity_poly.entity_id
_entity_poly.type
_entity_poly.pdbx_seq_one_letter_code
_entity_poly.pdbx_strand_id
1 'polypeptide(L)'
;DYKYNPDFDWTTWASWSKEQSDNLGRSFNYPHVAAAQWVLYRLARFNEGLVKTHPWQTYLQRAAETSIAMTELAPHYAQFGQMEGDVFVAILDDLYAEGMNALADKLKATMKARADHWSELAYPFGSEMPWDSTGQEEVYMWSDYFGYDAKAAVTLSAILAYMPTMPHWAYNGNARRYWDFLYGGKLSRVERQIHHYGSGLNAIPVLDNYRENPEDLHLLKVGYGGLLGAVSNITEDGFGAAAFHSWPSTLEIDYLSGDYGSNFYGYAINSSAYLVEDAELGYLAFGGNLTEEKNSVTMQLTTAAKNAVFVQPLALWITLDAGAVQQVSFDKKTKEVQLRLAPKTEITPFAYVNLPEEYALDYEKVRGAYKIPLQAKPITLTLKH
;
A
#
# COMPACT_ATOMS: atom_id res chain seq x y z
N ASP A 1 -2.89 -25.53 -11.73
CA ASP A 1 -1.74 -26.11 -11.03
C ASP A 1 -0.50 -26.04 -11.92
N TYR A 2 0.47 -25.20 -11.57
CA TYR A 2 1.78 -25.17 -12.22
C TYR A 2 2.52 -26.47 -11.91
N LYS A 3 2.93 -27.18 -12.95
CA LYS A 3 3.76 -28.39 -12.78
C LYS A 3 5.23 -27.98 -12.85
N TYR A 4 5.98 -28.28 -11.79
CA TYR A 4 7.42 -28.13 -11.80
C TYR A 4 8.02 -28.86 -13.02
N ASN A 5 8.78 -28.13 -13.84
CA ASN A 5 9.49 -28.69 -14.98
C ASN A 5 10.99 -28.72 -14.67
N PRO A 6 11.58 -29.92 -14.50
CA PRO A 6 13.01 -30.07 -14.18
C PRO A 6 13.94 -29.69 -15.34
N ASP A 7 13.42 -29.54 -16.56
CA ASP A 7 14.20 -29.21 -17.75
C ASP A 7 14.53 -27.71 -17.85
N PHE A 8 13.86 -26.87 -17.03
CA PHE A 8 14.22 -25.46 -16.94
C PHE A 8 15.47 -25.24 -16.10
N ASP A 9 16.27 -24.26 -16.50
CA ASP A 9 17.38 -23.77 -15.68
C ASP A 9 16.83 -22.93 -14.50
N TRP A 10 16.73 -23.55 -13.33
CA TRP A 10 16.27 -22.93 -12.09
C TRP A 10 17.37 -22.18 -11.34
N THR A 11 18.54 -22.02 -11.93
CA THR A 11 19.69 -21.35 -11.31
C THR A 11 19.73 -19.85 -11.62
N THR A 12 18.83 -19.37 -12.48
CA THR A 12 18.75 -17.98 -12.86
C THR A 12 17.95 -17.14 -11.84
N TRP A 13 18.14 -15.84 -11.87
CA TRP A 13 17.38 -14.89 -11.04
C TRP A 13 15.86 -14.95 -11.26
N ALA A 14 15.45 -15.33 -12.46
CA ALA A 14 14.06 -15.33 -12.87
C ALA A 14 13.29 -16.55 -12.39
N SER A 15 13.99 -17.57 -11.92
CA SER A 15 13.34 -18.84 -11.58
C SER A 15 13.98 -19.47 -10.35
N TRP A 16 13.14 -20.01 -9.50
CA TRP A 16 13.55 -20.67 -8.28
C TRP A 16 13.34 -22.17 -8.43
N SER A 17 14.33 -22.95 -7.98
CA SER A 17 14.16 -24.39 -7.84
C SER A 17 13.06 -24.68 -6.82
N LYS A 18 12.45 -25.87 -6.89
CA LYS A 18 11.49 -26.29 -5.88
C LYS A 18 12.07 -26.25 -4.47
N GLU A 19 13.34 -26.67 -4.33
CA GLU A 19 14.07 -26.64 -3.06
C GLU A 19 14.16 -25.21 -2.48
N GLN A 20 14.49 -24.23 -3.32
CA GLN A 20 14.53 -22.81 -2.90
C GLN A 20 13.14 -22.27 -2.57
N SER A 21 12.12 -22.67 -3.30
CA SER A 21 10.73 -22.26 -3.02
C SER A 21 10.22 -22.83 -1.71
N ASP A 22 10.63 -24.04 -1.35
CA ASP A 22 10.25 -24.71 -0.11
C ASP A 22 11.11 -24.26 1.10
N ASN A 23 12.12 -23.40 0.89
CA ASN A 23 13.00 -22.93 1.94
C ASN A 23 12.34 -21.81 2.75
N LEU A 24 12.02 -22.10 4.01
CA LEU A 24 11.42 -21.15 4.95
C LEU A 24 12.42 -20.16 5.58
N GLY A 25 13.71 -20.32 5.31
CA GLY A 25 14.75 -19.52 5.95
C GLY A 25 14.90 -18.09 5.40
N ARG A 26 14.27 -17.76 4.27
CA ARG A 26 14.37 -16.43 3.65
C ARG A 26 13.19 -15.55 4.03
N SER A 27 13.44 -14.44 4.73
CA SER A 27 12.40 -13.56 5.26
C SER A 27 11.59 -12.84 4.17
N PHE A 28 12.18 -12.47 3.06
CA PHE A 28 11.51 -11.70 1.99
C PHE A 28 10.33 -12.39 1.32
N ASN A 29 10.10 -13.67 1.56
CA ASN A 29 8.92 -14.37 1.07
C ASN A 29 7.69 -14.16 1.97
N TYR A 30 7.89 -13.93 3.25
CA TYR A 30 6.82 -13.85 4.25
C TYR A 30 5.89 -12.64 4.07
N PRO A 31 6.38 -11.42 3.77
CA PRO A 31 5.50 -10.26 3.56
C PRO A 31 4.45 -10.53 2.48
N HIS A 32 4.85 -11.10 1.35
CA HIS A 32 3.93 -11.40 0.25
C HIS A 32 2.86 -12.42 0.63
N VAL A 33 3.24 -13.45 1.41
CA VAL A 33 2.27 -14.44 1.89
C VAL A 33 1.34 -13.83 2.92
N ALA A 34 1.86 -13.02 3.86
CA ALA A 34 1.05 -12.31 4.83
C ALA A 34 0.05 -11.37 4.15
N ALA A 35 0.52 -10.56 3.18
CA ALA A 35 -0.33 -9.66 2.40
C ALA A 35 -1.41 -10.41 1.62
N ALA A 36 -1.08 -11.54 0.98
CA ALA A 36 -2.07 -12.36 0.26
C ALA A 36 -3.16 -12.90 1.21
N GLN A 37 -2.78 -13.38 2.41
CA GLN A 37 -3.74 -13.84 3.42
C GLN A 37 -4.59 -12.68 3.95
N TRP A 38 -4.01 -11.51 4.18
CA TRP A 38 -4.73 -10.33 4.61
C TRP A 38 -5.74 -9.84 3.55
N VAL A 39 -5.38 -9.83 2.29
CA VAL A 39 -6.33 -9.51 1.20
C VAL A 39 -7.48 -10.50 1.16
N LEU A 40 -7.20 -11.82 1.30
CA LEU A 40 -8.25 -12.84 1.37
C LEU A 40 -9.16 -12.65 2.60
N TYR A 41 -8.60 -12.23 3.74
CA TYR A 41 -9.39 -11.85 4.91
C TYR A 41 -10.37 -10.72 4.56
N ARG A 42 -9.90 -9.62 3.99
CA ARG A 42 -10.75 -8.47 3.64
C ARG A 42 -11.84 -8.86 2.63
N LEU A 43 -11.49 -9.63 1.61
CA LEU A 43 -12.45 -10.11 0.62
C LEU A 43 -13.50 -11.03 1.24
N ALA A 44 -13.10 -11.94 2.14
CA ALA A 44 -14.02 -12.84 2.84
C ALA A 44 -14.90 -12.13 3.87
N ARG A 45 -14.38 -11.09 4.51
CA ARG A 45 -15.03 -10.37 5.61
C ARG A 45 -16.09 -9.39 5.13
N PHE A 46 -15.81 -8.69 4.03
CA PHE A 46 -16.58 -7.53 3.60
C PHE A 46 -17.35 -7.76 2.30
N ASN A 47 -17.16 -8.90 1.62
CA ASN A 47 -17.88 -9.21 0.38
C ASN A 47 -18.63 -10.54 0.51
N GLU A 48 -19.84 -10.59 -0.02
CA GLU A 48 -20.68 -11.77 0.06
C GLU A 48 -20.33 -12.80 -1.01
N GLY A 49 -20.05 -14.01 -0.59
CA GLY A 49 -19.86 -15.17 -1.48
C GLY A 49 -18.65 -15.14 -2.40
N LEU A 50 -17.77 -14.16 -2.26
CA LEU A 50 -16.56 -14.02 -3.09
C LEU A 50 -15.50 -15.06 -2.68
N VAL A 51 -15.20 -15.17 -1.40
CA VAL A 51 -14.26 -16.16 -0.85
C VAL A 51 -15.03 -17.26 -0.13
N LYS A 52 -14.84 -18.54 -0.55
CA LYS A 52 -15.65 -19.65 -0.10
C LYS A 52 -14.87 -20.78 0.57
N THR A 53 -13.55 -20.78 0.49
CA THR A 53 -12.71 -21.91 0.93
C THR A 53 -12.59 -21.98 2.45
N HIS A 54 -12.37 -20.84 3.10
CA HIS A 54 -12.26 -20.72 4.55
C HIS A 54 -13.03 -19.50 5.05
N PRO A 55 -13.44 -19.47 6.34
CA PRO A 55 -13.99 -18.27 6.96
C PRO A 55 -12.89 -17.21 7.09
N TRP A 56 -13.29 -15.94 7.15
CA TRP A 56 -12.38 -14.80 7.21
C TRP A 56 -11.38 -14.84 8.37
N GLN A 57 -11.78 -15.40 9.51
CA GLN A 57 -10.93 -15.57 10.70
C GLN A 57 -9.67 -16.37 10.39
N THR A 58 -9.81 -17.41 9.59
CA THR A 58 -8.68 -18.26 9.18
C THR A 58 -7.62 -17.47 8.42
N TYR A 59 -8.05 -16.58 7.54
CA TYR A 59 -7.13 -15.78 6.73
C TYR A 59 -6.42 -14.72 7.56
N LEU A 60 -7.14 -14.01 8.44
CA LEU A 60 -6.53 -13.02 9.33
C LEU A 60 -5.55 -13.68 10.31
N GLN A 61 -5.91 -14.82 10.87
CA GLN A 61 -5.02 -15.60 11.73
C GLN A 61 -3.74 -15.99 10.98
N ARG A 62 -3.86 -16.54 9.77
CA ARG A 62 -2.71 -16.95 8.95
C ARG A 62 -1.82 -15.74 8.56
N ALA A 63 -2.41 -14.59 8.25
CA ALA A 63 -1.66 -13.38 7.98
C ALA A 63 -0.76 -13.01 9.18
N ALA A 64 -1.34 -12.97 10.37
CA ALA A 64 -0.61 -12.66 11.60
C ALA A 64 0.45 -13.71 11.96
N GLU A 65 0.09 -14.99 11.90
CA GLU A 65 1.01 -16.09 12.18
C GLU A 65 2.19 -16.12 11.20
N THR A 66 1.95 -15.82 9.92
CA THR A 66 3.01 -15.69 8.90
C THR A 66 3.96 -14.54 9.25
N SER A 67 3.42 -13.39 9.65
CA SER A 67 4.22 -12.22 10.03
C SER A 67 5.09 -12.50 11.26
N ILE A 68 4.57 -13.23 12.23
CA ILE A 68 5.32 -13.66 13.42
C ILE A 68 6.40 -14.70 13.04
N ALA A 69 6.02 -15.70 12.24
CA ALA A 69 6.92 -16.77 11.80
C ALA A 69 8.13 -16.24 11.02
N MET A 70 7.98 -15.13 10.33
CA MET A 70 9.10 -14.45 9.64
C MET A 70 10.29 -14.20 10.60
N THR A 71 10.03 -13.78 11.82
CA THR A 71 11.08 -13.50 12.78
C THR A 71 11.58 -14.75 13.51
N GLU A 72 10.74 -15.79 13.61
CA GLU A 72 11.05 -17.03 14.32
C GLU A 72 11.77 -18.06 13.45
N LEU A 73 11.40 -18.14 12.15
CA LEU A 73 11.80 -19.23 11.24
C LEU A 73 12.71 -18.79 10.10
N ALA A 74 12.83 -17.50 9.82
CA ALA A 74 13.62 -16.98 8.71
C ALA A 74 14.88 -16.26 9.19
N PRO A 75 15.97 -16.98 9.51
CA PRO A 75 17.20 -16.38 10.06
C PRO A 75 17.92 -15.49 9.05
N HIS A 76 17.65 -15.64 7.76
CA HIS A 76 18.29 -14.84 6.73
C HIS A 76 17.46 -13.58 6.43
N TYR A 77 18.05 -12.43 6.64
CA TYR A 77 17.52 -11.08 6.39
C TYR A 77 16.37 -10.63 7.32
N ALA A 78 15.90 -11.45 8.27
CA ALA A 78 14.81 -11.07 9.16
C ALA A 78 15.11 -9.84 10.05
N GLN A 79 16.39 -9.57 10.32
CA GLN A 79 16.84 -8.40 11.08
C GLN A 79 16.68 -7.08 10.31
N PHE A 80 16.55 -7.14 9.00
CA PHE A 80 16.34 -5.94 8.18
C PHE A 80 14.86 -5.65 8.02
N GLY A 81 14.53 -4.39 7.71
CA GLY A 81 13.20 -4.02 7.23
C GLY A 81 12.85 -4.84 5.99
N GLN A 82 11.61 -5.26 5.95
CA GLN A 82 11.05 -6.03 4.85
C GLN A 82 10.13 -5.14 4.00
N MET A 83 9.43 -5.71 3.08
CA MET A 83 8.34 -5.07 2.34
C MET A 83 7.04 -5.16 3.15
N GLU A 84 6.04 -4.37 2.77
CA GLU A 84 4.67 -4.50 3.27
C GLU A 84 4.51 -4.17 4.77
N GLY A 85 5.27 -3.19 5.27
CA GLY A 85 5.14 -2.75 6.66
C GLY A 85 3.78 -2.18 6.99
N ASP A 86 3.15 -1.47 6.06
CA ASP A 86 1.79 -0.98 6.15
C ASP A 86 0.76 -2.12 6.24
N VAL A 87 0.98 -3.23 5.53
CA VAL A 87 0.13 -4.42 5.66
C VAL A 87 0.27 -5.05 7.03
N PHE A 88 1.48 -5.12 7.58
CA PHE A 88 1.69 -5.64 8.93
C PHE A 88 0.98 -4.79 9.99
N VAL A 89 1.01 -3.46 9.85
CA VAL A 89 0.23 -2.55 10.70
C VAL A 89 -1.26 -2.80 10.53
N ALA A 90 -1.75 -2.89 9.29
CA ALA A 90 -3.15 -3.16 9.01
C ALA A 90 -3.62 -4.53 9.56
N ILE A 91 -2.78 -5.57 9.51
CA ILE A 91 -3.08 -6.87 10.15
C ILE A 91 -3.24 -6.70 11.65
N LEU A 92 -2.37 -5.95 12.30
CA LEU A 92 -2.42 -5.70 13.74
C LEU A 92 -3.72 -4.97 14.15
N ASP A 93 -4.07 -3.91 13.41
CA ASP A 93 -5.28 -3.14 13.66
C ASP A 93 -6.55 -3.96 13.42
N ASP A 94 -6.56 -4.77 12.35
CA ASP A 94 -7.66 -5.67 12.04
C ASP A 94 -7.84 -6.75 13.12
N LEU A 95 -6.75 -7.30 13.68
CA LEU A 95 -6.82 -8.24 14.79
C LEU A 95 -7.50 -7.64 16.03
N TYR A 96 -7.14 -6.41 16.40
CA TYR A 96 -7.79 -5.71 17.51
C TYR A 96 -9.25 -5.40 17.20
N ALA A 97 -9.55 -4.91 16.00
CA ALA A 97 -10.90 -4.59 15.58
C ALA A 97 -11.83 -5.82 15.54
N GLU A 98 -11.31 -7.00 15.25
CA GLU A 98 -12.05 -8.28 15.23
C GLU A 98 -12.00 -9.02 16.59
N GLY A 99 -11.38 -8.43 17.61
CA GLY A 99 -11.33 -9.00 18.97
C GLY A 99 -10.35 -10.18 19.14
N MET A 100 -9.42 -10.37 18.22
CA MET A 100 -8.36 -11.41 18.28
C MET A 100 -7.17 -10.94 19.12
N ASN A 101 -7.42 -10.36 20.29
CA ASN A 101 -6.48 -9.60 21.10
C ASN A 101 -5.19 -10.37 21.47
N ALA A 102 -5.30 -11.65 21.85
CA ALA A 102 -4.11 -12.43 22.23
C ALA A 102 -3.11 -12.60 21.06
N LEU A 103 -3.61 -12.74 19.82
CA LEU A 103 -2.76 -12.83 18.63
C LEU A 103 -2.24 -11.45 18.23
N ALA A 104 -3.07 -10.40 18.39
CA ALA A 104 -2.67 -9.01 18.19
C ALA A 104 -1.52 -8.64 19.13
N ASP A 105 -1.63 -8.96 20.43
CA ASP A 105 -0.58 -8.67 21.41
C ASP A 105 0.73 -9.41 21.08
N LYS A 106 0.66 -10.66 20.62
CA LYS A 106 1.86 -11.40 20.17
C LYS A 106 2.49 -10.74 18.95
N LEU A 107 1.71 -10.38 17.93
CA LEU A 107 2.20 -9.69 16.73
C LEU A 107 2.82 -8.34 17.11
N LYS A 108 2.12 -7.54 17.93
CA LYS A 108 2.61 -6.25 18.41
C LYS A 108 3.95 -6.36 19.14
N ALA A 109 4.10 -7.33 20.02
CA ALA A 109 5.35 -7.57 20.74
C ALA A 109 6.49 -7.95 19.79
N THR A 110 6.20 -8.79 18.79
CA THR A 110 7.16 -9.19 17.77
C THR A 110 7.64 -7.98 16.95
N MET A 111 6.73 -7.14 16.49
CA MET A 111 7.06 -5.97 15.68
C MET A 111 7.70 -4.85 16.51
N LYS A 112 7.30 -4.74 17.79
CA LYS A 112 7.96 -3.82 18.73
C LYS A 112 9.45 -4.14 18.91
N ALA A 113 9.81 -5.41 19.05
CA ALA A 113 11.20 -5.83 19.17
C ALA A 113 12.02 -5.48 17.92
N ARG A 114 11.41 -5.55 16.72
CA ARG A 114 12.04 -5.10 15.46
C ARG A 114 12.28 -3.60 15.46
N ALA A 115 11.25 -2.82 15.80
CA ALA A 115 11.33 -1.36 15.87
C ALA A 115 12.36 -0.90 16.92
N ASP A 116 12.41 -1.56 18.09
CA ASP A 116 13.40 -1.29 19.13
C ASP A 116 14.83 -1.48 18.61
N HIS A 117 15.08 -2.61 17.95
CA HIS A 117 16.36 -2.88 17.33
C HIS A 117 16.76 -1.78 16.32
N TRP A 118 15.87 -1.40 15.41
CA TRP A 118 16.20 -0.37 14.43
C TRP A 118 16.37 1.02 15.05
N SER A 119 15.65 1.32 16.14
CA SER A 119 15.78 2.60 16.83
C SER A 119 17.18 2.85 17.37
N GLU A 120 17.91 1.78 17.71
CA GLU A 120 19.27 1.81 18.24
C GLU A 120 20.35 1.86 17.15
N LEU A 121 20.00 1.51 15.90
CA LEU A 121 20.97 1.49 14.82
C LEU A 121 21.30 2.91 14.32
N ALA A 122 22.56 3.12 13.96
CA ALA A 122 22.97 4.29 13.19
C ALA A 122 22.58 4.08 11.70
N TYR A 123 23.53 3.97 10.82
CA TYR A 123 23.32 3.65 9.41
C TYR A 123 23.78 2.21 9.10
N PRO A 124 23.10 1.47 8.21
CA PRO A 124 21.77 1.72 7.63
C PRO A 124 20.66 1.53 8.67
N PHE A 125 19.61 2.31 8.62
CA PHE A 125 18.52 2.34 9.59
C PHE A 125 17.63 1.10 9.58
N GLY A 126 18.17 -0.10 9.75
CA GLY A 126 17.41 -1.34 9.70
C GLY A 126 17.11 -1.87 8.29
N SER A 127 17.45 -1.17 7.23
CA SER A 127 17.45 -1.71 5.88
C SER A 127 18.76 -2.43 5.57
N GLU A 128 18.75 -3.38 4.65
CA GLU A 128 19.96 -4.08 4.18
C GLU A 128 21.00 -3.08 3.66
N MET A 129 20.55 -2.03 2.98
CA MET A 129 21.39 -0.93 2.51
C MET A 129 20.67 0.41 2.70
N PRO A 130 21.39 1.51 2.98
CA PRO A 130 20.79 2.82 3.29
C PRO A 130 19.86 3.37 2.20
N TRP A 131 20.09 3.00 0.96
CA TRP A 131 19.31 3.42 -0.22
C TRP A 131 18.58 2.26 -0.89
N ASP A 132 18.36 1.19 -0.16
CA ASP A 132 17.52 0.11 -0.63
C ASP A 132 16.04 0.47 -0.51
N SER A 133 15.32 0.37 -1.59
CA SER A 133 13.89 0.60 -1.64
C SER A 133 13.06 -0.46 -0.91
N THR A 134 13.67 -1.57 -0.50
CA THR A 134 12.91 -2.71 0.01
C THR A 134 12.58 -2.58 1.49
N GLY A 135 13.52 -2.14 2.32
CA GLY A 135 13.38 -2.22 3.78
C GLY A 135 12.95 -0.92 4.45
N GLN A 136 13.13 0.22 3.82
CA GLN A 136 12.90 1.52 4.46
C GLN A 136 11.41 1.76 4.77
N GLU A 137 10.52 1.22 3.97
CA GLU A 137 9.08 1.34 4.21
C GLU A 137 8.68 0.71 5.54
N GLU A 138 9.07 -0.55 5.81
CA GLU A 138 8.73 -1.20 7.09
C GLU A 138 9.39 -0.49 8.29
N VAL A 139 10.64 -0.03 8.14
CA VAL A 139 11.32 0.71 9.21
C VAL A 139 10.56 2.00 9.56
N TYR A 140 10.09 2.73 8.55
CA TYR A 140 9.26 3.92 8.77
C TYR A 140 7.96 3.56 9.48
N MET A 141 7.17 2.63 8.93
CA MET A 141 5.84 2.30 9.44
C MET A 141 5.86 1.89 10.91
N TRP A 142 6.81 1.03 11.31
CA TRP A 142 6.92 0.64 12.71
C TRP A 142 7.56 1.69 13.60
N SER A 143 8.46 2.52 13.07
CA SER A 143 9.02 3.64 13.83
C SER A 143 7.95 4.66 14.17
N ASP A 144 7.11 4.99 13.21
CA ASP A 144 5.96 5.87 13.38
C ASP A 144 4.95 5.27 14.36
N TYR A 145 4.49 4.05 14.12
CA TYR A 145 3.50 3.36 14.96
C TYR A 145 3.89 3.29 16.44
N PHE A 146 5.18 3.13 16.76
CA PHE A 146 5.68 3.03 18.13
C PHE A 146 6.20 4.35 18.69
N GLY A 147 6.03 5.47 17.97
CA GLY A 147 6.43 6.81 18.43
C GLY A 147 7.94 7.05 18.44
N TYR A 148 8.67 6.40 17.53
CA TYR A 148 10.10 6.68 17.32
C TYR A 148 10.28 7.78 16.26
N ASP A 149 9.71 8.95 16.51
CA ASP A 149 9.59 10.09 15.58
C ASP A 149 10.92 10.46 14.92
N ALA A 150 12.01 10.50 15.70
CA ALA A 150 13.33 10.81 15.17
C ALA A 150 13.81 9.75 14.15
N LYS A 151 13.48 8.48 14.37
CA LYS A 151 13.83 7.40 13.43
C LYS A 151 12.94 7.42 12.21
N ALA A 152 11.65 7.67 12.36
CA ALA A 152 10.70 7.85 11.26
C ALA A 152 11.15 9.00 10.35
N ALA A 153 11.48 10.17 10.92
CA ALA A 153 11.94 11.33 10.17
C ALA A 153 13.24 11.08 9.39
N VAL A 154 14.22 10.40 10.00
CA VAL A 154 15.48 10.05 9.33
C VAL A 154 15.25 9.04 8.22
N THR A 155 14.38 8.06 8.44
CA THR A 155 14.02 7.05 7.44
C THR A 155 13.29 7.69 6.26
N LEU A 156 12.33 8.58 6.51
CA LEU A 156 11.65 9.35 5.47
C LEU A 156 12.64 10.21 4.67
N SER A 157 13.59 10.86 5.34
CA SER A 157 14.62 11.64 4.67
C SER A 157 15.51 10.78 3.77
N ALA A 158 15.85 9.55 4.18
CA ALA A 158 16.57 8.60 3.35
C ALA A 158 15.75 8.18 2.11
N ILE A 159 14.47 7.91 2.28
CA ILE A 159 13.54 7.61 1.17
C ILE A 159 13.50 8.77 0.18
N LEU A 160 13.28 9.99 0.64
CA LEU A 160 13.20 11.18 -0.20
C LEU A 160 14.51 11.48 -0.92
N ALA A 161 15.65 11.13 -0.32
CA ALA A 161 16.97 11.35 -0.91
C ALA A 161 17.21 10.52 -2.19
N TYR A 162 16.65 9.34 -2.31
CA TYR A 162 16.86 8.50 -3.48
C TYR A 162 15.66 8.36 -4.42
N MET A 163 14.46 8.68 -4.00
CA MET A 163 13.27 8.61 -4.87
C MET A 163 13.39 9.46 -6.14
N PRO A 164 13.83 10.72 -6.09
CA PRO A 164 14.00 11.54 -7.27
C PRO A 164 15.36 11.40 -7.97
N THR A 165 16.27 10.56 -7.49
CA THR A 165 17.63 10.47 -8.07
C THR A 165 17.67 9.93 -9.49
N MET A 166 16.66 9.16 -9.87
CA MET A 166 16.43 8.68 -11.22
C MET A 166 15.01 9.04 -11.63
N PRO A 167 14.76 10.25 -12.12
CA PRO A 167 13.43 10.64 -12.53
C PRO A 167 12.95 9.68 -13.63
N HIS A 168 11.88 8.98 -13.35
CA HIS A 168 11.16 8.26 -14.37
C HIS A 168 10.52 9.28 -15.31
N TRP A 169 10.58 9.06 -16.60
CA TRP A 169 10.07 10.00 -17.61
C TRP A 169 8.60 10.37 -17.42
N ALA A 170 7.82 9.57 -16.71
CA ALA A 170 6.43 9.85 -16.37
C ALA A 170 6.23 10.19 -14.89
N TYR A 171 7.06 9.67 -13.95
CA TYR A 171 6.83 9.72 -12.52
C TYR A 171 8.12 9.92 -11.74
N ASN A 172 8.05 10.62 -10.62
CA ASN A 172 9.23 10.99 -9.82
C ASN A 172 9.55 10.01 -8.69
N GLY A 173 8.69 9.03 -8.47
CA GLY A 173 8.77 8.21 -7.28
C GLY A 173 9.59 6.93 -7.44
N ASN A 174 10.54 6.87 -8.36
CA ASN A 174 11.30 5.67 -8.56
C ASN A 174 12.40 5.50 -7.51
N ALA A 175 12.18 4.62 -6.58
CA ALA A 175 13.22 4.14 -5.71
C ALA A 175 14.16 3.17 -6.44
N ARG A 176 15.38 3.06 -5.98
CA ARG A 176 16.40 2.23 -6.59
C ARG A 176 17.03 1.32 -5.57
N ARG A 177 17.42 0.15 -6.03
CA ARG A 177 18.24 -0.78 -5.24
C ARG A 177 19.72 -0.60 -5.56
N TYR A 178 20.53 -0.86 -4.57
CA TYR A 178 21.99 -0.73 -4.67
C TYR A 178 22.57 -1.55 -5.83
N TRP A 179 22.12 -2.76 -6.05
CA TRP A 179 22.62 -3.59 -7.14
C TRP A 179 22.33 -3.02 -8.54
N ASP A 180 21.29 -2.23 -8.69
CA ASP A 180 20.98 -1.62 -9.98
C ASP A 180 22.07 -0.64 -10.40
N PHE A 181 22.71 0.00 -9.44
CA PHE A 181 23.92 0.79 -9.69
C PHE A 181 25.10 -0.06 -10.13
N LEU A 182 25.29 -1.22 -9.51
CA LEU A 182 26.41 -2.10 -9.81
C LEU A 182 26.23 -2.82 -11.13
N TYR A 183 25.03 -3.24 -11.44
CA TYR A 183 24.74 -4.09 -12.60
C TYR A 183 24.16 -3.32 -13.77
N GLY A 184 23.55 -2.17 -13.56
CA GLY A 184 22.98 -1.33 -14.62
C GLY A 184 24.00 -0.92 -15.67
N GLY A 185 25.25 -0.68 -15.27
CA GLY A 185 26.35 -0.40 -16.22
C GLY A 185 26.84 -1.59 -17.03
N LYS A 186 26.48 -2.81 -16.63
CA LYS A 186 26.84 -4.05 -17.34
C LYS A 186 25.74 -4.54 -18.29
N LEU A 187 24.53 -4.05 -18.08
CA LEU A 187 23.36 -4.39 -18.88
C LEU A 187 23.04 -3.20 -19.76
N SER A 188 22.82 -3.41 -21.04
CA SER A 188 22.45 -2.35 -21.98
C SER A 188 21.04 -1.79 -21.79
N ARG A 189 20.41 -2.04 -20.63
CA ARG A 189 19.01 -1.71 -20.32
C ARG A 189 18.95 -0.76 -19.15
N VAL A 190 18.55 0.48 -19.43
CA VAL A 190 18.43 1.57 -18.45
C VAL A 190 17.24 1.31 -17.50
N GLU A 191 16.20 0.66 -17.96
CA GLU A 191 14.97 0.34 -17.22
C GLU A 191 15.23 -0.45 -15.95
N ARG A 192 16.25 -1.26 -15.92
CA ARG A 192 16.66 -1.99 -14.70
C ARG A 192 17.08 -1.08 -13.55
N GLN A 193 17.32 0.16 -13.85
CA GLN A 193 17.65 1.16 -12.85
C GLN A 193 16.41 1.82 -12.24
N ILE A 194 15.22 1.49 -12.72
CA ILE A 194 13.95 2.02 -12.28
C ILE A 194 13.15 0.90 -11.61
N HIS A 195 12.90 1.07 -10.32
CA HIS A 195 12.19 0.10 -9.52
C HIS A 195 10.76 0.55 -9.26
N HIS A 196 9.85 0.18 -10.13
CA HIS A 196 8.44 0.57 -9.98
C HIS A 196 7.82 0.00 -8.71
N TYR A 197 8.15 -1.21 -8.34
CA TYR A 197 7.69 -1.79 -7.11
C TYR A 197 8.25 -1.05 -5.88
N GLY A 198 9.52 -0.70 -5.90
CA GLY A 198 10.14 0.12 -4.86
C GLY A 198 9.57 1.53 -4.82
N SER A 199 9.20 2.11 -5.96
CA SER A 199 8.51 3.40 -6.02
C SER A 199 7.16 3.34 -5.30
N GLY A 200 6.38 2.30 -5.51
CA GLY A 200 5.09 2.09 -4.85
C GLY A 200 5.24 1.87 -3.35
N LEU A 201 6.19 1.05 -2.91
CA LEU A 201 6.48 0.84 -1.49
C LEU A 201 6.91 2.12 -0.79
N ASN A 202 7.86 2.84 -1.35
CA ASN A 202 8.37 4.06 -0.72
C ASN A 202 7.42 5.27 -0.84
N ALA A 203 6.41 5.19 -1.71
CA ALA A 203 5.31 6.15 -1.72
C ALA A 203 4.45 6.08 -0.46
N ILE A 204 4.39 4.93 0.21
CA ILE A 204 3.59 4.72 1.42
C ILE A 204 4.00 5.68 2.54
N PRO A 205 5.25 5.67 3.03
CA PRO A 205 5.70 6.61 4.04
C PRO A 205 5.55 8.08 3.64
N VAL A 206 5.79 8.39 2.38
CA VAL A 206 5.71 9.77 1.88
C VAL A 206 4.26 10.29 1.88
N LEU A 207 3.31 9.47 1.45
CA LEU A 207 1.89 9.85 1.46
C LEU A 207 1.30 9.82 2.87
N ASP A 208 1.78 8.94 3.73
CA ASP A 208 1.40 8.87 5.13
C ASP A 208 1.83 10.16 5.85
N ASN A 209 3.09 10.53 5.74
CA ASN A 209 3.60 11.78 6.31
C ASN A 209 2.94 13.04 5.69
N TYR A 210 2.56 13.00 4.40
CA TYR A 210 1.78 14.09 3.82
C TYR A 210 0.42 14.26 4.51
N ARG A 211 -0.28 13.19 4.87
CA ARG A 211 -1.56 13.31 5.56
C ARG A 211 -1.44 13.94 6.94
N GLU A 212 -0.30 13.76 7.59
CA GLU A 212 0.04 14.42 8.86
C GLU A 212 0.51 15.87 8.66
N ASN A 213 1.17 16.16 7.53
CA ASN A 213 1.71 17.46 7.17
C ASN A 213 1.14 17.96 5.84
N PRO A 214 -0.18 18.24 5.76
CA PRO A 214 -0.91 18.43 4.51
C PRO A 214 -0.60 19.75 3.78
N GLU A 215 0.25 20.60 4.33
CA GLU A 215 0.72 21.82 3.70
C GLU A 215 1.91 21.58 2.73
N ASP A 216 2.56 20.42 2.80
CA ASP A 216 3.71 20.10 1.94
C ASP A 216 3.28 19.44 0.63
N LEU A 217 2.91 20.27 -0.36
CA LEU A 217 2.53 19.78 -1.69
C LEU A 217 3.68 19.01 -2.38
N HIS A 218 4.94 19.23 -2.00
CA HIS A 218 6.07 18.50 -2.57
C HIS A 218 6.01 17.01 -2.15
N LEU A 219 5.73 16.72 -0.88
CA LEU A 219 5.53 15.36 -0.41
C LEU A 219 4.41 14.65 -1.18
N LEU A 220 3.27 15.32 -1.37
CA LEU A 220 2.18 14.75 -2.16
C LEU A 220 2.62 14.43 -3.60
N LYS A 221 3.32 15.33 -4.26
CA LYS A 221 3.78 15.13 -5.65
C LYS A 221 4.75 13.94 -5.75
N VAL A 222 5.70 13.85 -4.83
CA VAL A 222 6.67 12.75 -4.81
C VAL A 222 5.99 11.42 -4.49
N GLY A 223 5.17 11.38 -3.45
CA GLY A 223 4.45 10.17 -3.05
C GLY A 223 3.46 9.69 -4.11
N TYR A 224 2.67 10.59 -4.66
CA TYR A 224 1.72 10.24 -5.72
C TYR A 224 2.43 9.81 -7.01
N GLY A 225 3.54 10.43 -7.36
CA GLY A 225 4.39 9.97 -8.47
C GLY A 225 4.93 8.56 -8.26
N GLY A 226 5.36 8.24 -7.03
CA GLY A 226 5.81 6.90 -6.66
C GLY A 226 4.71 5.85 -6.77
N LEU A 227 3.51 6.19 -6.32
CA LEU A 227 2.32 5.35 -6.46
C LEU A 227 2.02 5.03 -7.94
N LEU A 228 2.05 6.04 -8.80
CA LEU A 228 1.84 5.86 -10.25
C LEU A 228 2.94 5.03 -10.91
N GLY A 229 4.14 5.00 -10.36
CA GLY A 229 5.23 4.15 -10.82
C GLY A 229 4.85 2.66 -10.80
N ALA A 230 4.20 2.20 -9.74
CA ALA A 230 3.69 0.83 -9.66
C ALA A 230 2.61 0.54 -10.71
N VAL A 231 1.72 1.50 -10.97
CA VAL A 231 0.64 1.36 -11.98
C VAL A 231 1.18 1.24 -13.40
N SER A 232 2.32 1.86 -13.69
CA SER A 232 2.91 1.85 -15.03
C SER A 232 3.28 0.44 -15.54
N ASN A 233 3.34 -0.54 -14.65
CA ASN A 233 3.58 -1.95 -14.99
C ASN A 233 2.30 -2.76 -15.21
N ILE A 234 1.14 -2.15 -15.09
CA ILE A 234 -0.16 -2.78 -15.33
C ILE A 234 -0.65 -2.34 -16.71
N THR A 235 -0.96 -3.30 -17.58
CA THR A 235 -1.48 -3.02 -18.91
C THR A 235 -2.94 -2.54 -18.87
N GLU A 236 -3.44 -1.95 -19.97
CA GLU A 236 -4.81 -1.41 -20.05
C GLU A 236 -5.89 -2.48 -19.81
N ASP A 237 -5.62 -3.73 -20.16
CA ASP A 237 -6.50 -4.88 -19.92
C ASP A 237 -6.35 -5.48 -18.50
N GLY A 238 -5.49 -4.87 -17.65
CA GLY A 238 -5.32 -5.25 -16.26
C GLY A 238 -4.30 -6.35 -16.01
N PHE A 239 -3.50 -6.72 -17.02
CA PHE A 239 -2.41 -7.66 -16.80
C PHE A 239 -1.29 -7.01 -15.98
N GLY A 240 -0.97 -7.62 -14.85
CA GLY A 240 0.17 -7.25 -14.04
C GLY A 240 1.32 -8.25 -14.21
N ALA A 241 2.45 -7.77 -14.67
CA ALA A 241 3.61 -8.59 -14.90
C ALA A 241 4.11 -9.23 -13.60
N ALA A 242 4.46 -10.51 -13.64
CA ALA A 242 5.08 -11.22 -12.52
C ALA A 242 6.55 -10.80 -12.31
N ALA A 243 7.14 -10.23 -13.33
CA ALA A 243 8.50 -9.69 -13.31
C ALA A 243 8.53 -8.33 -14.01
N PHE A 244 9.59 -7.60 -13.77
CA PHE A 244 9.75 -6.20 -14.17
C PHE A 244 9.58 -5.96 -15.69
N HIS A 245 9.99 -6.91 -16.51
CA HIS A 245 9.90 -6.88 -17.97
C HIS A 245 9.26 -8.13 -18.53
N SER A 246 8.18 -8.59 -17.92
CA SER A 246 7.38 -9.65 -18.54
C SER A 246 6.67 -9.11 -19.78
N TRP A 247 6.55 -9.97 -20.78
CA TRP A 247 5.80 -9.68 -21.98
C TRP A 247 4.39 -10.25 -21.86
N PRO A 248 3.33 -9.44 -21.76
CA PRO A 248 1.96 -9.94 -21.58
C PRO A 248 1.54 -10.95 -22.63
N SER A 249 1.95 -10.76 -23.89
CA SER A 249 1.59 -11.61 -25.01
C SER A 249 2.21 -13.01 -24.99
N THR A 250 3.35 -13.18 -24.34
CA THR A 250 4.09 -14.44 -24.28
C THR A 250 4.17 -15.04 -22.90
N LEU A 251 3.89 -14.24 -21.85
CA LEU A 251 4.13 -14.57 -20.45
C LEU A 251 5.60 -14.95 -20.16
N GLU A 252 6.51 -14.54 -21.03
CA GLU A 252 7.94 -14.77 -20.82
C GLU A 252 8.52 -13.77 -19.85
N ILE A 253 9.29 -14.28 -18.90
CA ILE A 253 10.03 -13.48 -17.93
C ILE A 253 11.37 -13.10 -18.54
N ASP A 254 11.72 -11.83 -18.41
CA ASP A 254 13.06 -11.36 -18.77
C ASP A 254 14.09 -11.89 -17.75
N TYR A 255 15.01 -12.70 -18.19
CA TYR A 255 16.08 -13.26 -17.35
C TYR A 255 16.95 -12.22 -16.64
N LEU A 256 16.95 -10.98 -17.09
CA LEU A 256 17.78 -9.92 -16.55
C LEU A 256 17.11 -9.14 -15.41
N SER A 257 15.79 -9.19 -15.33
CA SER A 257 15.02 -8.34 -14.41
C SER A 257 14.04 -9.12 -13.52
N GLY A 258 14.13 -10.41 -13.49
CA GLY A 258 13.08 -11.36 -13.19
C GLY A 258 12.53 -11.48 -11.77
N ASP A 259 12.97 -10.72 -10.77
CA ASP A 259 12.50 -10.93 -9.40
C ASP A 259 11.59 -9.83 -8.86
N TYR A 260 11.14 -8.89 -9.69
CA TYR A 260 10.31 -7.78 -9.24
C TYR A 260 9.03 -7.65 -10.03
N GLY A 261 7.93 -7.94 -9.38
CA GLY A 261 6.61 -7.72 -9.91
C GLY A 261 6.17 -6.25 -9.84
N SER A 262 4.94 -6.01 -10.22
CA SER A 262 4.34 -4.68 -10.28
C SER A 262 3.86 -4.11 -8.94
N ASN A 263 4.21 -4.72 -7.84
CA ASN A 263 3.80 -4.32 -6.47
C ASN A 263 2.30 -4.00 -6.35
N PHE A 264 1.47 -4.98 -6.61
CA PHE A 264 0.02 -4.83 -6.50
C PHE A 264 -0.46 -4.41 -5.12
N TYR A 265 0.20 -4.87 -4.08
CA TYR A 265 -0.21 -4.62 -2.70
C TYR A 265 0.00 -3.16 -2.33
N GLY A 266 1.17 -2.61 -2.55
CA GLY A 266 1.44 -1.20 -2.29
C GLY A 266 0.51 -0.28 -3.09
N TYR A 267 0.21 -0.62 -4.34
CA TYR A 267 -0.77 0.12 -5.12
C TYR A 267 -2.19 0.00 -4.55
N ALA A 268 -2.63 -1.20 -4.19
CA ALA A 268 -3.99 -1.41 -3.69
C ALA A 268 -4.24 -0.68 -2.37
N ILE A 269 -3.26 -0.66 -1.48
CA ILE A 269 -3.36 0.01 -0.16
C ILE A 269 -3.26 1.52 -0.30
N ASN A 270 -2.34 2.02 -1.11
CA ASN A 270 -2.12 3.46 -1.30
C ASN A 270 -2.95 4.08 -2.41
N SER A 271 -3.72 3.30 -3.16
CA SER A 271 -4.56 3.83 -4.22
C SER A 271 -5.63 4.75 -3.65
N SER A 272 -5.25 6.00 -3.51
CA SER A 272 -6.01 7.07 -2.87
C SER A 272 -6.13 8.27 -3.78
N ALA A 273 -7.14 9.08 -3.52
CA ALA A 273 -7.35 10.34 -4.19
C ALA A 273 -7.20 11.49 -3.18
N TYR A 274 -6.72 12.63 -3.64
CA TYR A 274 -6.48 13.80 -2.81
C TYR A 274 -7.16 15.02 -3.42
N LEU A 275 -8.03 15.66 -2.64
CA LEU A 275 -8.57 16.99 -2.93
C LEU A 275 -7.81 17.99 -2.07
N VAL A 276 -7.10 18.89 -2.71
CA VAL A 276 -6.14 19.81 -2.07
C VAL A 276 -6.50 21.25 -2.38
N GLU A 277 -6.34 22.13 -1.40
CA GLU A 277 -6.38 23.59 -1.58
C GLU A 277 -4.97 24.13 -1.41
N ASP A 278 -4.39 24.65 -2.49
CA ASP A 278 -3.07 25.28 -2.50
C ASP A 278 -3.23 26.81 -2.60
N ALA A 279 -2.44 27.55 -1.84
CA ALA A 279 -2.57 29.00 -1.75
C ALA A 279 -2.26 29.73 -3.08
N GLU A 280 -1.41 29.14 -3.91
CA GLU A 280 -1.00 29.75 -5.19
C GLU A 280 -1.74 29.14 -6.39
N LEU A 281 -1.99 27.82 -6.34
CA LEU A 281 -2.53 27.06 -7.46
C LEU A 281 -4.06 26.85 -7.37
N GLY A 282 -4.68 27.20 -6.24
CA GLY A 282 -6.09 26.94 -6.00
C GLY A 282 -6.38 25.47 -5.71
N TYR A 283 -7.57 24.99 -6.09
CA TYR A 283 -7.94 23.60 -5.85
C TYR A 283 -7.31 22.65 -6.85
N LEU A 284 -6.74 21.57 -6.34
CA LEU A 284 -6.07 20.52 -7.10
C LEU A 284 -6.72 19.17 -6.80
N ALA A 285 -6.72 18.27 -7.78
CA ALA A 285 -7.14 16.88 -7.63
C ALA A 285 -6.03 15.92 -8.07
N PHE A 286 -5.70 14.99 -7.21
CA PHE A 286 -4.83 13.86 -7.53
C PHE A 286 -5.69 12.59 -7.49
N GLY A 287 -5.74 11.84 -8.57
CA GLY A 287 -6.59 10.66 -8.70
C GLY A 287 -8.05 10.94 -9.03
N GLY A 288 -8.35 12.11 -9.56
CA GLY A 288 -9.70 12.51 -9.96
C GLY A 288 -9.74 13.68 -10.91
N ASN A 289 -10.90 13.89 -11.50
CA ASN A 289 -11.21 15.07 -12.32
C ASN A 289 -11.89 16.13 -11.45
N LEU A 290 -11.37 17.34 -11.47
CA LEU A 290 -11.87 18.46 -10.67
C LEU A 290 -12.91 19.28 -11.44
N THR A 291 -13.97 19.66 -10.75
CA THR A 291 -14.91 20.68 -11.18
C THR A 291 -15.08 21.69 -10.05
N GLU A 292 -14.83 22.96 -10.32
CA GLU A 292 -14.95 24.04 -9.36
C GLU A 292 -16.14 24.91 -9.69
N GLU A 293 -16.95 25.19 -8.67
CA GLU A 293 -18.06 26.12 -8.69
C GLU A 293 -17.82 27.24 -7.67
N LYS A 294 -18.68 28.26 -7.66
CA LYS A 294 -18.53 29.40 -6.76
C LYS A 294 -18.37 29.02 -5.28
N ASN A 295 -19.17 28.05 -4.82
CA ASN A 295 -19.25 27.65 -3.41
C ASN A 295 -18.79 26.22 -3.15
N SER A 296 -18.49 25.46 -4.17
CA SER A 296 -18.13 24.04 -4.02
C SER A 296 -17.02 23.61 -4.95
N VAL A 297 -16.33 22.56 -4.54
CA VAL A 297 -15.35 21.85 -5.37
C VAL A 297 -15.73 20.39 -5.38
N THR A 298 -15.76 19.82 -6.55
CA THR A 298 -16.13 18.40 -6.75
C THR A 298 -15.00 17.66 -7.45
N MET A 299 -14.60 16.52 -6.89
CA MET A 299 -13.65 15.60 -7.49
C MET A 299 -14.35 14.30 -7.85
N GLN A 300 -14.37 13.98 -9.13
CA GLN A 300 -14.80 12.67 -9.64
C GLN A 300 -13.60 11.73 -9.66
N LEU A 301 -13.63 10.64 -8.88
CA LEU A 301 -12.49 9.74 -8.75
C LEU A 301 -12.23 8.95 -10.02
N THR A 302 -10.96 8.89 -10.43
CA THR A 302 -10.46 8.10 -11.57
C THR A 302 -9.49 7.00 -11.17
N THR A 303 -9.10 6.94 -9.89
CA THR A 303 -8.26 5.84 -9.34
C THR A 303 -8.94 4.49 -9.54
N ALA A 304 -8.15 3.43 -9.72
CA ALA A 304 -8.68 2.08 -9.89
C ALA A 304 -9.40 1.57 -8.63
N ALA A 305 -8.81 1.73 -7.45
CA ALA A 305 -9.33 1.21 -6.17
C ALA A 305 -10.22 2.23 -5.51
N LYS A 306 -10.77 3.17 -5.80
CA LYS A 306 -11.77 4.15 -5.26
C LYS A 306 -12.20 3.92 -3.80
N ASN A 307 -11.29 3.51 -2.94
CA ASN A 307 -11.55 3.13 -1.55
C ASN A 307 -10.93 4.08 -0.51
N ALA A 308 -10.20 5.11 -0.95
CA ALA A 308 -9.57 6.06 -0.04
C ALA A 308 -9.52 7.47 -0.64
N VAL A 309 -9.85 8.47 0.17
CA VAL A 309 -9.86 9.89 -0.22
C VAL A 309 -9.38 10.76 0.92
N PHE A 310 -8.47 11.67 0.64
CA PHE A 310 -8.04 12.73 1.55
C PHE A 310 -8.59 14.07 1.11
N VAL A 311 -9.32 14.74 2.01
CA VAL A 311 -9.84 16.09 1.82
C VAL A 311 -8.96 17.04 2.64
N GLN A 312 -7.91 17.54 2.03
CA GLN A 312 -6.84 18.30 2.68
C GLN A 312 -7.33 19.52 3.47
N PRO A 313 -8.29 20.35 2.99
CA PRO A 313 -8.75 21.52 3.76
C PRO A 313 -9.35 21.21 5.13
N LEU A 314 -9.64 19.94 5.39
CA LEU A 314 -10.20 19.44 6.64
C LEU A 314 -9.28 18.41 7.33
N ALA A 315 -8.13 18.12 6.76
CA ALA A 315 -7.28 16.98 7.13
C ALA A 315 -8.10 15.66 7.25
N LEU A 316 -9.17 15.53 6.46
CA LEU A 316 -10.13 14.44 6.56
C LEU A 316 -9.68 13.26 5.70
N TRP A 317 -9.28 12.17 6.36
CA TRP A 317 -8.99 10.89 5.73
C TRP A 317 -10.22 9.98 5.78
N ILE A 318 -10.68 9.54 4.62
CA ILE A 318 -11.83 8.66 4.44
C ILE A 318 -11.35 7.37 3.80
N THR A 319 -11.59 6.22 4.44
CA THR A 319 -11.27 4.91 3.85
C THR A 319 -12.48 3.99 3.87
N LEU A 320 -12.51 3.04 2.95
CA LEU A 320 -13.55 2.04 2.83
C LEU A 320 -12.95 0.63 2.90
N ASP A 321 -13.51 -0.21 3.79
CA ASP A 321 -13.17 -1.64 3.80
C ASP A 321 -13.88 -2.41 2.67
N ALA A 322 -15.05 -1.93 2.24
CA ALA A 322 -15.75 -2.36 1.03
C ALA A 322 -16.62 -1.22 0.48
N GLY A 323 -17.03 -1.34 -0.77
CA GLY A 323 -17.69 -0.27 -1.52
C GLY A 323 -16.68 0.57 -2.31
N ALA A 324 -17.17 1.60 -2.98
CA ALA A 324 -16.33 2.50 -3.76
C ALA A 324 -16.87 3.94 -3.73
N VAL A 325 -15.96 4.90 -3.62
CA VAL A 325 -16.26 6.33 -3.74
C VAL A 325 -16.25 6.71 -5.22
N GLN A 326 -17.35 7.23 -5.72
CA GLN A 326 -17.40 7.77 -7.07
C GLN A 326 -16.97 9.23 -7.13
N GLN A 327 -17.38 10.01 -6.11
CA GLN A 327 -17.23 11.45 -6.10
C GLN A 327 -17.13 11.98 -4.67
N VAL A 328 -16.34 13.02 -4.51
CA VAL A 328 -16.28 13.84 -3.29
C VAL A 328 -16.58 15.28 -3.66
N SER A 329 -17.47 15.94 -2.93
CA SER A 329 -17.75 17.36 -3.06
C SER A 329 -17.51 18.07 -1.74
N PHE A 330 -16.81 19.18 -1.77
CA PHE A 330 -16.49 20.01 -0.61
C PHE A 330 -17.17 21.38 -0.74
N ASP A 331 -17.97 21.76 0.22
CA ASP A 331 -18.56 23.10 0.29
C ASP A 331 -17.60 24.07 0.99
N LYS A 332 -17.17 25.11 0.26
CA LYS A 332 -16.19 26.08 0.71
C LYS A 332 -16.65 26.92 1.90
N LYS A 333 -17.98 27.10 2.07
CA LYS A 333 -18.57 27.94 3.12
C LYS A 333 -18.95 27.15 4.37
N THR A 334 -19.68 26.05 4.17
CA THR A 334 -20.17 25.24 5.29
C THR A 334 -19.13 24.25 5.78
N LYS A 335 -18.07 24.01 4.98
CA LYS A 335 -17.05 22.98 5.23
C LYS A 335 -17.62 21.56 5.25
N GLU A 336 -18.82 21.36 4.73
CA GLU A 336 -19.42 20.02 4.59
C GLU A 336 -18.77 19.25 3.43
N VAL A 337 -18.63 17.94 3.63
CA VAL A 337 -18.19 17.02 2.58
C VAL A 337 -19.33 16.11 2.19
N GLN A 338 -19.60 16.00 0.90
CA GLN A 338 -20.52 15.02 0.35
C GLN A 338 -19.73 13.90 -0.30
N LEU A 339 -19.96 12.68 0.16
CA LEU A 339 -19.36 11.46 -0.34
C LEU A 339 -20.39 10.67 -1.13
N ARG A 340 -20.20 10.54 -2.44
CA ARG A 340 -21.06 9.74 -3.30
C ARG A 340 -20.48 8.34 -3.48
N LEU A 341 -21.20 7.35 -2.98
CA LEU A 341 -20.85 5.94 -3.07
C LEU A 341 -21.43 5.28 -4.31
N ALA A 342 -20.70 4.32 -4.85
CA ALA A 342 -21.14 3.49 -5.97
C ALA A 342 -22.37 2.64 -5.62
N PRO A 343 -23.16 2.22 -6.60
CA PRO A 343 -24.26 1.28 -6.39
C PRO A 343 -23.78 -0.05 -5.83
N LYS A 344 -24.69 -0.78 -5.19
CA LYS A 344 -24.43 -2.16 -4.77
C LYS A 344 -24.09 -3.07 -5.96
N THR A 345 -23.25 -4.05 -5.71
CA THR A 345 -23.03 -5.19 -6.62
C THR A 345 -23.59 -6.47 -6.02
N GLU A 346 -23.49 -7.58 -6.73
CA GLU A 346 -23.91 -8.91 -6.21
C GLU A 346 -23.08 -9.33 -4.99
N ILE A 347 -21.81 -8.93 -4.95
CA ILE A 347 -20.88 -9.32 -3.87
C ILE A 347 -20.65 -8.20 -2.84
N THR A 348 -21.08 -6.97 -3.11
CA THR A 348 -20.85 -5.81 -2.23
C THR A 348 -22.17 -5.09 -1.95
N PRO A 349 -23.02 -5.65 -1.07
CA PRO A 349 -24.30 -5.06 -0.69
C PRO A 349 -24.17 -3.88 0.29
N PHE A 350 -23.02 -3.79 0.98
CA PHE A 350 -22.73 -2.74 1.96
C PHE A 350 -21.42 -2.03 1.62
N ALA A 351 -21.34 -0.74 1.96
CA ALA A 351 -20.08 -0.06 2.14
C ALA A 351 -19.73 -0.03 3.63
N TYR A 352 -18.42 -0.14 3.93
CA TYR A 352 -17.90 0.04 5.29
C TYR A 352 -16.98 1.25 5.27
N VAL A 353 -17.43 2.35 5.87
CA VAL A 353 -16.77 3.65 5.79
C VAL A 353 -16.09 3.96 7.11
N ASN A 354 -14.78 4.14 7.09
CA ASN A 354 -13.99 4.59 8.23
C ASN A 354 -13.85 6.11 8.18
N LEU A 355 -14.12 6.75 9.29
CA LEU A 355 -14.04 8.20 9.47
C LEU A 355 -13.34 8.50 10.80
N PRO A 356 -12.63 9.65 10.91
CA PRO A 356 -12.19 10.18 12.19
C PRO A 356 -13.35 10.37 13.18
N GLU A 357 -13.06 10.34 14.48
CA GLU A 357 -14.08 10.33 15.55
C GLU A 357 -14.99 11.56 15.55
N GLU A 358 -14.50 12.69 15.10
CA GLU A 358 -15.25 13.95 15.00
C GLU A 358 -16.36 13.93 13.93
N TYR A 359 -16.37 12.93 13.05
CA TYR A 359 -17.40 12.75 12.04
C TYR A 359 -18.36 11.62 12.42
N ALA A 360 -19.65 11.90 12.43
CA ALA A 360 -20.67 10.92 12.77
C ALA A 360 -21.68 10.73 11.64
N LEU A 361 -22.08 9.47 11.44
CA LEU A 361 -23.15 9.07 10.54
C LEU A 361 -24.21 8.30 11.32
N ASP A 362 -25.48 8.43 10.93
CA ASP A 362 -26.59 7.67 11.55
C ASP A 362 -26.69 6.26 10.94
N TYR A 363 -25.61 5.47 11.14
CA TYR A 363 -25.51 4.07 10.72
C TYR A 363 -24.84 3.24 11.80
N GLU A 364 -25.13 1.94 11.79
CA GLU A 364 -24.47 0.96 12.66
C GLU A 364 -22.95 0.96 12.42
N LYS A 365 -22.16 0.92 13.49
CA LYS A 365 -20.71 0.66 13.42
C LYS A 365 -20.43 -0.82 13.59
N VAL A 366 -19.64 -1.36 12.68
CA VAL A 366 -19.10 -2.72 12.74
C VAL A 366 -17.58 -2.60 12.72
N ARG A 367 -16.91 -3.07 13.77
CA ARG A 367 -15.46 -2.93 13.97
C ARG A 367 -14.91 -1.49 13.75
N GLY A 368 -15.67 -0.50 14.16
CA GLY A 368 -15.32 0.91 14.01
C GLY A 368 -15.82 1.58 12.74
N ALA A 369 -16.01 0.86 11.64
CA ALA A 369 -16.51 1.38 10.36
C ALA A 369 -18.05 1.49 10.36
N TYR A 370 -18.59 2.53 9.73
CA TYR A 370 -20.02 2.65 9.47
C TYR A 370 -20.46 1.68 8.37
N LYS A 371 -21.35 0.76 8.70
CA LYS A 371 -21.95 -0.20 7.75
C LYS A 371 -23.14 0.43 7.04
N ILE A 372 -22.99 0.74 5.78
CA ILE A 372 -23.95 1.49 4.97
C ILE A 372 -24.58 0.58 3.92
N PRO A 373 -25.89 0.35 3.95
CA PRO A 373 -26.55 -0.45 2.91
C PRO A 373 -26.54 0.30 1.57
N LEU A 374 -25.90 -0.30 0.57
CA LEU A 374 -25.84 0.24 -0.77
C LEU A 374 -27.15 -0.06 -1.52
N GLN A 375 -27.49 0.81 -2.45
CA GLN A 375 -28.71 0.74 -3.27
C GLN A 375 -28.37 0.44 -4.74
N ALA A 376 -29.39 0.18 -5.57
CA ALA A 376 -29.22 0.01 -7.00
C ALA A 376 -28.76 1.30 -7.72
N LYS A 377 -28.90 2.45 -7.05
CA LYS A 377 -28.39 3.75 -7.52
C LYS A 377 -27.34 4.26 -6.52
N PRO A 378 -26.43 5.14 -6.96
CA PRO A 378 -25.49 5.79 -6.06
C PRO A 378 -26.21 6.50 -4.91
N ILE A 379 -25.62 6.45 -3.72
CA ILE A 379 -26.08 7.18 -2.53
C ILE A 379 -25.07 8.25 -2.18
N THR A 380 -25.54 9.32 -1.55
CA THR A 380 -24.69 10.42 -1.08
C THR A 380 -24.79 10.52 0.44
N LEU A 381 -23.64 10.52 1.10
CA LEU A 381 -23.50 10.78 2.51
C LEU A 381 -23.06 12.22 2.70
N THR A 382 -23.58 12.90 3.73
CA THR A 382 -23.10 14.23 4.12
C THR A 382 -22.33 14.10 5.41
N LEU A 383 -21.06 14.47 5.36
CA LEU A 383 -20.15 14.50 6.51
C LEU A 383 -20.10 15.92 7.04
N LYS A 384 -20.39 16.07 8.32
CA LYS A 384 -20.36 17.35 9.05
C LYS A 384 -19.42 17.21 10.23
N HIS A 385 -18.57 18.21 10.37
CA HIS A 385 -17.68 18.34 11.52
C HIS A 385 -18.45 18.82 12.76
#